data_ee7c555112d1331c7118dfe9fb7bc4a7
#
_entry.id   ee7c555112d1331c7118dfe9fb7bc4a7
#
_cell.length_a   1.000
_cell.length_b   1.000
_cell.length_c   1.000
_cell.angle_alpha   90.00
_cell.angle_beta   90.00
_cell.angle_gamma   90.00
#
_symmetry.space_group_name_H-M   'P 1'
#
loop_
_entity.id
_entity.type
_entity.pdbx_description
1 polymer ?
#
loop_
_entity_poly.entity_id
_entity_poly.type
_entity_poly.pdbx_seq_one_letter_code
_entity_poly.pdbx_strand_id
1 'polypeptide(L)'
;MAEKKRMRSERPAAPAAMRARHRKLMDMRLLSVLGFSGLLAIFAVVGLLFFFRPTTSEVERRALAPFPTLTAESFLDGSFFSDFGLWYSDTYPLREPLVAVSLAFKNLYGFQPATQMVGGNVIADNLPPEGGDDPASGDPAVVPGVNDGPVEVPTAQSVQEDIQANIMQGLYVKDGAAYSVYYFVQSAVETYCQALNTCADNLAGEATVYSILVPNNSGAMLSEEELAGLGGTDPREAIRYFNSLFNENVHPVFIYDALREHNDEYLYFRTDHHWTQLGAYYAYVELCKVKGTEPADVLNWEHMRFEPFLGSFYDQLGLGEMEANPDYVDAYIPTSTNDLVFWDGEGTRYDWQIITDVTEWARSSKYATFI
;
A
#
# COMPACT_ATOMS: atom_id res chain seq x y z
N MET A 1 16.64 71.76 45.05
CA MET A 1 17.04 71.18 43.74
C MET A 1 18.13 70.15 44.00
N ALA A 2 17.79 68.87 43.98
CA ALA A 2 18.73 67.78 44.24
C ALA A 2 18.79 66.93 42.96
N GLU A 3 19.89 66.92 42.27
CA GLU A 3 20.20 66.26 41.02
C GLU A 3 20.41 64.77 41.26
N LYS A 4 19.49 63.93 40.73
CA LYS A 4 19.54 62.47 40.81
C LYS A 4 20.46 61.95 39.76
N LYS A 5 21.76 61.77 40.08
CA LYS A 5 22.74 61.08 39.23
C LYS A 5 22.36 59.60 39.07
N ARG A 6 21.88 59.18 37.87
CA ARG A 6 21.66 57.78 37.52
C ARG A 6 23.00 57.04 37.39
N MET A 7 23.32 56.21 38.37
CA MET A 7 24.42 55.24 38.25
C MET A 7 24.05 54.20 37.21
N ARG A 8 24.69 54.25 36.05
CA ARG A 8 24.69 53.20 35.03
C ARG A 8 25.60 52.09 35.56
N SER A 9 25.05 50.96 36.05
CA SER A 9 25.85 49.80 36.42
C SER A 9 26.53 49.21 35.17
N GLU A 10 27.81 49.45 35.02
CA GLU A 10 28.63 48.79 34.03
C GLU A 10 28.78 47.32 34.43
N ARG A 11 28.13 46.41 33.66
CA ARG A 11 28.38 44.98 33.83
C ARG A 11 29.83 44.70 33.47
N PRO A 12 30.61 43.98 34.30
CA PRO A 12 32.02 43.70 34.02
C PRO A 12 32.12 42.89 32.71
N ALA A 13 32.99 43.31 31.82
CA ALA A 13 33.20 42.65 30.57
C ALA A 13 33.78 41.23 30.78
N ALA A 14 33.14 40.21 30.23
CA ALA A 14 33.58 38.80 30.35
C ALA A 14 35.09 38.66 29.99
N PRO A 15 35.85 37.78 30.67
CA PRO A 15 37.28 37.57 30.42
C PRO A 15 37.56 37.25 28.94
N ALA A 16 38.67 37.75 28.40
CA ALA A 16 39.02 37.60 27.00
C ALA A 16 39.01 36.14 26.51
N ALA A 17 39.45 35.19 27.35
CA ALA A 17 39.40 33.74 27.10
C ALA A 17 37.96 33.22 26.94
N MET A 18 37.00 33.77 27.69
CA MET A 18 35.58 33.34 27.62
C MET A 18 34.93 33.84 26.32
N ARG A 19 35.28 35.06 25.88
CA ARG A 19 34.85 35.64 24.60
C ARG A 19 35.45 34.87 23.40
N ALA A 20 36.71 34.48 23.46
CA ALA A 20 37.37 33.70 22.42
C ALA A 20 36.73 32.29 22.29
N ARG A 21 36.43 31.65 23.44
CA ARG A 21 35.75 30.33 23.44
C ARG A 21 34.32 30.45 22.90
N HIS A 22 33.59 31.48 23.24
CA HIS A 22 32.23 31.73 22.74
C HIS A 22 32.22 32.01 21.22
N ARG A 23 33.19 32.77 20.72
CA ARG A 23 33.40 33.05 19.29
C ARG A 23 33.71 31.77 18.54
N LYS A 24 34.63 30.95 19.03
CA LYS A 24 34.98 29.64 18.41
C LYS A 24 33.77 28.68 18.37
N LEU A 25 32.93 28.63 19.40
CA LEU A 25 31.70 27.83 19.43
C LEU A 25 30.65 28.36 18.45
N MET A 26 30.52 29.69 18.30
CA MET A 26 29.63 30.30 17.32
C MET A 26 30.10 30.01 15.90
N ASP A 27 31.43 30.13 15.63
CA ASP A 27 32.02 29.84 14.33
C ASP A 27 31.83 28.37 13.95
N MET A 28 31.99 27.42 14.88
CA MET A 28 31.72 25.98 14.67
C MET A 28 30.24 25.70 14.38
N ARG A 29 29.31 26.36 15.09
CA ARG A 29 27.87 26.22 14.82
C ARG A 29 27.49 26.78 13.46
N LEU A 30 28.03 27.95 13.11
CA LEU A 30 27.82 28.54 11.79
C LEU A 30 28.36 27.62 10.68
N LEU A 31 29.56 27.05 10.86
CA LEU A 31 30.16 26.11 9.91
C LEU A 31 29.31 24.85 9.77
N SER A 32 28.77 24.32 10.86
CA SER A 32 27.87 23.14 10.82
C SER A 32 26.58 23.44 10.07
N VAL A 33 25.97 24.62 10.32
CA VAL A 33 24.74 25.03 9.62
C VAL A 33 25.02 25.24 8.13
N LEU A 34 26.13 25.93 7.78
CA LEU A 34 26.51 26.15 6.38
C LEU A 34 26.85 24.84 5.67
N GLY A 35 27.55 23.91 6.35
CA GLY A 35 27.87 22.59 5.81
C GLY A 35 26.61 21.77 5.55
N PHE A 36 25.69 21.73 6.52
CA PHE A 36 24.41 21.03 6.36
C PHE A 36 23.54 21.66 5.26
N SER A 37 23.41 22.99 5.26
CA SER A 37 22.64 23.68 4.20
C SER A 37 23.27 23.51 2.83
N GLY A 38 24.61 23.50 2.73
CA GLY A 38 25.32 23.23 1.49
C GLY A 38 25.08 21.81 0.98
N LEU A 39 25.08 20.82 1.87
CA LEU A 39 24.75 19.44 1.54
C LEU A 39 23.32 19.31 1.00
N LEU A 40 22.34 19.91 1.68
CA LEU A 40 20.96 19.93 1.21
C LEU A 40 20.82 20.61 -0.15
N ALA A 41 21.54 21.73 -0.38
CA ALA A 41 21.53 22.41 -1.66
C ALA A 41 22.12 21.54 -2.78
N ILE A 42 23.19 20.78 -2.50
CA ILE A 42 23.78 19.83 -3.46
C ILE A 42 22.75 18.76 -3.82
N PHE A 43 22.08 18.14 -2.86
CA PHE A 43 21.05 17.15 -3.14
C PHE A 43 19.87 17.73 -3.93
N ALA A 44 19.44 18.95 -3.61
CA ALA A 44 18.39 19.63 -4.37
C ALA A 44 18.80 19.89 -5.82
N VAL A 45 20.03 20.37 -6.04
CA VAL A 45 20.56 20.61 -7.39
C VAL A 45 20.72 19.31 -8.18
N VAL A 46 21.26 18.25 -7.57
CA VAL A 46 21.36 16.93 -8.21
C VAL A 46 19.97 16.45 -8.61
N GLY A 47 18.98 16.54 -7.69
CA GLY A 47 17.61 16.15 -7.96
C GLY A 47 16.95 16.95 -9.10
N LEU A 48 17.30 18.22 -9.30
CA LEU A 48 16.74 19.06 -10.37
C LEU A 48 17.44 18.86 -11.72
N LEU A 49 18.76 18.68 -11.73
CA LEU A 49 19.56 18.65 -12.96
C LEU A 49 19.68 17.25 -13.59
N PHE A 50 19.22 16.22 -12.90
CA PHE A 50 19.30 14.86 -13.45
C PHE A 50 18.19 14.62 -14.47
N PHE A 51 18.57 14.52 -15.75
CA PHE A 51 17.62 14.39 -16.86
C PHE A 51 17.05 12.99 -17.05
N PHE A 52 17.79 11.95 -16.64
CA PHE A 52 17.32 10.56 -16.75
C PHE A 52 16.55 10.17 -15.51
N ARG A 53 15.22 10.40 -15.54
CA ARG A 53 14.33 10.06 -14.44
C ARG A 53 13.59 8.77 -14.74
N PRO A 54 13.48 7.85 -13.77
CA PRO A 54 12.66 6.67 -13.94
C PRO A 54 11.20 7.06 -14.12
N THR A 55 10.47 6.34 -14.93
CA THR A 55 9.02 6.49 -15.14
C THR A 55 8.21 5.40 -14.44
N THR A 56 8.90 4.34 -14.02
CA THR A 56 8.33 3.21 -13.29
C THR A 56 9.27 2.84 -12.14
N SER A 57 8.72 2.38 -11.04
CA SER A 57 9.45 1.72 -9.96
C SER A 57 9.30 0.22 -10.11
N GLU A 58 10.42 -0.50 -10.22
CA GLU A 58 10.43 -1.95 -10.24
C GLU A 58 10.14 -2.54 -8.86
N VAL A 59 10.58 -1.86 -7.81
CA VAL A 59 10.36 -2.25 -6.42
C VAL A 59 8.89 -2.09 -6.02
N GLU A 60 8.30 -0.93 -6.34
CA GLU A 60 6.91 -0.63 -6.02
C GLU A 60 5.93 -1.14 -7.12
N ARG A 61 6.45 -1.62 -8.25
CA ARG A 61 5.69 -2.13 -9.42
C ARG A 61 4.59 -1.17 -9.88
N ARG A 62 4.88 0.13 -9.89
CA ARG A 62 3.94 1.18 -10.31
C ARG A 62 4.58 2.21 -11.21
N ALA A 63 3.74 2.93 -11.95
CA ALA A 63 4.16 4.15 -12.63
C ALA A 63 4.47 5.25 -11.59
N LEU A 64 5.54 5.99 -11.82
CA LEU A 64 5.94 7.13 -11.01
C LEU A 64 5.21 8.39 -11.47
N ALA A 65 5.08 9.38 -10.58
CA ALA A 65 4.37 10.62 -10.85
C ALA A 65 4.96 11.32 -12.10
N PRO A 66 4.15 11.69 -13.09
CA PRO A 66 4.59 12.44 -14.25
C PRO A 66 4.93 13.89 -13.89
N PHE A 67 5.70 14.57 -14.72
CA PHE A 67 5.94 15.99 -14.55
C PHE A 67 4.61 16.78 -14.68
N PRO A 68 4.27 17.64 -13.72
CA PRO A 68 2.98 18.32 -13.72
C PRO A 68 2.86 19.34 -14.83
N THR A 69 1.66 19.49 -15.35
CA THR A 69 1.35 20.50 -16.36
C THR A 69 1.08 21.85 -15.69
N LEU A 70 1.87 22.87 -16.07
CA LEU A 70 1.67 24.22 -15.56
C LEU A 70 0.51 24.88 -16.29
N THR A 71 -0.58 25.14 -15.59
CA THR A 71 -1.73 25.96 -16.04
C THR A 71 -1.91 27.16 -15.12
N ALA A 72 -2.65 28.17 -15.57
CA ALA A 72 -2.96 29.31 -14.70
C ALA A 72 -3.76 28.90 -13.47
N GLU A 73 -4.65 27.92 -13.61
CA GLU A 73 -5.47 27.36 -12.54
C GLU A 73 -4.59 26.61 -11.53
N SER A 74 -3.78 25.62 -11.97
CA SER A 74 -2.92 24.84 -11.10
C SER A 74 -1.83 25.66 -10.40
N PHE A 75 -1.46 26.81 -10.98
CA PHE A 75 -0.54 27.75 -10.32
C PHE A 75 -1.23 28.55 -9.22
N LEU A 76 -2.47 28.99 -9.43
CA LEU A 76 -3.19 29.85 -8.50
C LEU A 76 -3.78 29.07 -7.30
N ASP A 77 -4.21 27.84 -7.51
CA ASP A 77 -4.73 26.95 -6.46
C ASP A 77 -3.63 26.21 -5.70
N GLY A 78 -2.38 26.24 -6.20
CA GLY A 78 -1.22 25.60 -5.59
C GLY A 78 -1.00 24.14 -5.96
N SER A 79 -1.90 23.51 -6.72
CA SER A 79 -1.80 22.09 -7.10
C SER A 79 -0.53 21.80 -7.90
N PHE A 80 -0.10 22.72 -8.78
CA PHE A 80 1.17 22.58 -9.48
C PHE A 80 2.36 22.36 -8.55
N PHE A 81 2.43 23.07 -7.43
CA PHE A 81 3.56 22.95 -6.50
C PHE A 81 3.50 21.64 -5.69
N SER A 82 2.31 21.19 -5.37
CA SER A 82 2.07 19.90 -4.73
C SER A 82 2.51 18.75 -5.66
N ASP A 83 2.02 18.75 -6.90
CA ASP A 83 2.33 17.75 -7.91
C ASP A 83 3.82 17.77 -8.31
N PHE A 84 4.43 18.96 -8.36
CA PHE A 84 5.87 19.09 -8.57
C PHE A 84 6.68 18.48 -7.42
N GLY A 85 6.24 18.68 -6.19
CA GLY A 85 6.84 18.06 -5.01
C GLY A 85 6.76 16.53 -5.07
N LEU A 86 5.59 16.01 -5.44
CA LEU A 86 5.35 14.58 -5.62
C LEU A 86 6.25 14.01 -6.74
N TRP A 87 6.21 14.61 -7.93
CA TRP A 87 7.09 14.22 -9.03
C TRP A 87 8.56 14.23 -8.65
N TYR A 88 9.02 15.31 -7.99
CA TYR A 88 10.41 15.46 -7.59
C TYR A 88 10.86 14.36 -6.62
N SER A 89 10.04 14.04 -5.60
CA SER A 89 10.36 13.02 -4.62
C SER A 89 10.27 11.61 -5.21
N ASP A 90 9.28 11.37 -6.04
CA ASP A 90 8.98 10.05 -6.62
C ASP A 90 10.00 9.63 -7.67
N THR A 91 10.47 10.59 -8.48
CA THR A 91 11.43 10.34 -9.54
C THR A 91 12.87 10.76 -9.19
N TYR A 92 13.18 10.96 -7.89
CA TYR A 92 14.52 11.38 -7.46
C TYR A 92 15.58 10.34 -7.88
N PRO A 93 16.72 10.77 -8.45
CA PRO A 93 17.78 9.87 -8.84
C PRO A 93 18.28 9.03 -7.67
N LEU A 94 18.43 7.71 -7.87
CA LEU A 94 18.84 6.77 -6.82
C LEU A 94 17.88 6.69 -5.62
N ARG A 95 16.59 7.04 -5.77
CA ARG A 95 15.60 6.97 -4.70
C ARG A 95 15.59 5.60 -4.05
N GLU A 96 15.47 4.52 -4.81
CA GLU A 96 15.42 3.15 -4.29
C GLU A 96 16.67 2.75 -3.49
N PRO A 97 17.90 2.92 -4.00
CA PRO A 97 19.10 2.70 -3.18
C PRO A 97 19.18 3.56 -1.92
N LEU A 98 18.77 4.84 -2.00
CA LEU A 98 18.79 5.73 -0.83
C LEU A 98 17.78 5.30 0.24
N VAL A 99 16.59 4.86 -0.16
CA VAL A 99 15.59 4.28 0.74
C VAL A 99 16.14 3.00 1.38
N ALA A 100 16.73 2.09 0.62
CA ALA A 100 17.33 0.86 1.14
C ALA A 100 18.44 1.15 2.17
N VAL A 101 19.32 2.12 1.90
CA VAL A 101 20.35 2.56 2.84
C VAL A 101 19.72 3.16 4.10
N SER A 102 18.68 3.99 3.97
CA SER A 102 17.95 4.57 5.11
C SER A 102 17.33 3.48 6.00
N LEU A 103 16.72 2.47 5.39
CA LEU A 103 16.15 1.33 6.10
C LEU A 103 17.22 0.50 6.81
N ALA A 104 18.35 0.22 6.13
CA ALA A 104 19.49 -0.47 6.75
C ALA A 104 20.03 0.30 7.97
N PHE A 105 20.10 1.63 7.90
CA PHE A 105 20.45 2.47 9.06
C PHE A 105 19.41 2.40 10.17
N LYS A 106 18.13 2.44 9.86
CA LYS A 106 17.05 2.30 10.86
C LYS A 106 17.16 0.97 11.60
N ASN A 107 17.46 -0.11 10.91
CA ASN A 107 17.62 -1.43 11.51
C ASN A 107 18.86 -1.56 12.43
N LEU A 108 19.84 -0.65 12.32
CA LEU A 108 21.00 -0.57 13.21
C LEU A 108 20.72 0.18 14.52
N TYR A 109 19.64 0.96 14.59
CA TYR A 109 19.32 1.81 15.73
C TYR A 109 18.01 1.39 16.38
N GLY A 110 18.08 1.13 17.67
CA GLY A 110 16.93 1.07 18.54
C GLY A 110 16.31 -0.31 18.71
N PHE A 111 15.44 -0.38 19.71
CA PHE A 111 14.57 -1.50 20.00
C PHE A 111 13.40 -1.45 19.01
N GLN A 112 13.23 -2.48 18.20
CA GLN A 112 12.09 -2.59 17.30
C GLN A 112 10.92 -3.18 18.08
N PRO A 113 9.81 -2.46 18.29
CA PRO A 113 8.63 -3.07 18.90
C PRO A 113 8.04 -4.12 17.96
N ALA A 114 7.56 -5.24 18.52
CA ALA A 114 6.95 -6.32 17.75
C ALA A 114 5.68 -5.88 16.98
N THR A 115 5.12 -4.74 17.37
CA THR A 115 3.97 -4.14 16.70
C THR A 115 4.27 -2.68 16.39
N GLN A 116 4.17 -2.28 15.13
CA GLN A 116 4.39 -0.89 14.73
C GLN A 116 3.55 -0.52 13.51
N MET A 117 3.17 0.75 13.45
CA MET A 117 2.64 1.36 12.23
C MET A 117 3.79 2.04 11.50
N VAL A 118 4.03 1.63 10.27
CA VAL A 118 4.95 2.31 9.37
C VAL A 118 4.11 3.16 8.44
N GLY A 119 4.08 4.44 8.71
CA GLY A 119 3.05 5.29 8.18
C GLY A 119 3.38 5.95 6.85
N GLY A 120 2.41 6.38 6.09
CA GLY A 120 2.43 7.11 4.84
C GLY A 120 1.67 8.43 4.91
N ASN A 121 1.95 9.29 3.95
CA ASN A 121 1.05 10.39 3.70
C ASN A 121 -0.29 9.81 3.26
N VAL A 122 -1.30 9.90 4.10
CA VAL A 122 -2.68 9.79 3.66
C VAL A 122 -2.89 11.00 2.74
N ILE A 123 -2.86 10.78 1.44
CA ILE A 123 -3.28 11.81 0.50
C ILE A 123 -4.75 12.02 0.82
N ALA A 124 -5.14 13.26 1.11
CA ALA A 124 -6.51 13.61 1.50
C ALA A 124 -7.56 13.13 0.45
N ASP A 125 -7.11 12.92 -0.79
CA ASP A 125 -7.92 12.39 -1.89
C ASP A 125 -8.31 10.89 -1.73
N ASN A 126 -7.70 10.16 -0.77
CA ASN A 126 -8.03 8.77 -0.47
C ASN A 126 -8.98 8.62 0.73
N LEU A 127 -9.35 9.72 1.36
CA LEU A 127 -10.40 9.73 2.39
C LEU A 127 -11.76 9.91 1.70
N PRO A 128 -12.81 9.21 2.16
CA PRO A 128 -14.16 9.45 1.67
C PRO A 128 -14.49 10.94 1.85
N PRO A 129 -15.14 11.60 0.88
CA PRO A 129 -15.58 12.98 1.06
C PRO A 129 -16.51 13.04 2.27
N GLU A 130 -16.25 13.99 3.18
CA GLU A 130 -17.18 14.29 4.26
C GLU A 130 -18.51 14.74 3.64
N GLY A 131 -19.54 13.90 3.75
CA GLY A 131 -20.94 14.25 3.49
C GLY A 131 -21.25 14.62 2.04
N GLY A 132 -21.27 13.66 1.16
CA GLY A 132 -21.92 13.76 -0.15
C GLY A 132 -23.40 13.37 -0.02
N ASP A 133 -24.27 14.16 -0.63
CA ASP A 133 -25.72 13.96 -0.65
C ASP A 133 -26.11 12.54 -1.09
N ASP A 134 -27.06 11.99 -0.36
CA ASP A 134 -27.73 10.70 -0.50
C ASP A 134 -28.01 10.32 -1.98
N PRO A 135 -27.46 9.25 -2.53
CA PRO A 135 -27.93 8.74 -3.80
C PRO A 135 -29.30 8.07 -3.61
N ALA A 136 -30.21 8.45 -4.43
CA ALA A 136 -31.60 8.07 -4.56
C ALA A 136 -32.05 6.81 -3.82
N SER A 137 -33.11 6.98 -3.03
CA SER A 137 -33.91 5.93 -2.37
C SER A 137 -34.44 4.90 -3.38
N GLY A 138 -33.66 3.86 -3.61
CA GLY A 138 -34.13 2.58 -4.13
C GLY A 138 -34.25 1.61 -2.95
N ASP A 139 -35.21 0.70 -2.96
CA ASP A 139 -35.26 -0.40 -2.01
C ASP A 139 -33.89 -1.11 -1.97
N PRO A 140 -33.33 -1.39 -0.78
CA PRO A 140 -32.01 -2.02 -0.69
C PRO A 140 -32.04 -3.36 -1.41
N ALA A 141 -31.21 -3.48 -2.45
CA ALA A 141 -31.06 -4.74 -3.17
C ALA A 141 -30.51 -5.81 -2.22
N VAL A 142 -31.10 -7.02 -2.25
CA VAL A 142 -30.56 -8.17 -1.53
C VAL A 142 -29.20 -8.51 -2.16
N VAL A 143 -28.13 -8.30 -1.40
CA VAL A 143 -26.77 -8.57 -1.86
C VAL A 143 -26.39 -10.00 -1.50
N PRO A 144 -26.08 -10.89 -2.47
CA PRO A 144 -25.72 -12.27 -2.17
C PRO A 144 -24.54 -12.37 -1.21
N GLY A 145 -24.62 -13.26 -0.21
CA GLY A 145 -23.57 -13.49 0.78
C GLY A 145 -23.43 -12.43 1.87
N VAL A 146 -24.40 -11.51 2.00
CA VAL A 146 -24.38 -10.43 2.99
C VAL A 146 -25.65 -10.46 3.83
N ASN A 147 -25.51 -10.26 5.16
CA ASN A 147 -26.65 -10.22 6.07
C ASN A 147 -27.64 -9.12 5.66
N ASP A 148 -28.94 -9.40 5.84
CA ASP A 148 -30.03 -8.48 5.56
C ASP A 148 -29.91 -7.20 6.39
N GLY A 149 -29.58 -6.10 5.77
CA GLY A 149 -29.48 -4.78 6.38
C GLY A 149 -29.21 -3.71 5.34
N PRO A 150 -29.53 -2.43 5.65
CA PRO A 150 -29.25 -1.34 4.73
C PRO A 150 -27.75 -1.28 4.40
N VAL A 151 -27.42 -1.00 3.14
CA VAL A 151 -26.05 -0.76 2.68
C VAL A 151 -25.82 0.75 2.69
N GLU A 152 -24.92 1.20 3.53
CA GLU A 152 -24.51 2.61 3.63
C GLU A 152 -23.20 2.84 2.90
N VAL A 153 -22.90 4.12 2.58
CA VAL A 153 -21.58 4.50 2.05
C VAL A 153 -20.54 4.28 3.14
N PRO A 154 -19.53 3.43 2.92
CA PRO A 154 -18.53 3.14 3.94
C PRO A 154 -17.69 4.37 4.29
N THR A 155 -17.47 4.61 5.57
CA THR A 155 -16.64 5.70 6.07
C THR A 155 -15.38 5.16 6.75
N ALA A 156 -14.26 5.89 6.63
CA ALA A 156 -13.06 5.56 7.37
C ALA A 156 -13.26 5.88 8.86
N GLN A 157 -12.73 4.99 9.71
CA GLN A 157 -12.69 5.23 11.15
C GLN A 157 -11.46 6.06 11.51
N SER A 158 -11.51 6.78 12.62
CA SER A 158 -10.34 7.50 13.13
C SER A 158 -9.31 6.52 13.70
N VAL A 159 -8.04 6.74 13.39
CA VAL A 159 -6.93 5.98 13.98
C VAL A 159 -6.93 6.21 15.50
N GLN A 160 -6.74 5.16 16.30
CA GLN A 160 -6.58 5.30 17.75
C GLN A 160 -5.27 6.03 18.07
N GLU A 161 -5.26 6.87 19.12
CA GLU A 161 -4.13 7.78 19.43
C GLU A 161 -2.80 7.05 19.69
N ASP A 162 -2.84 5.83 20.22
CA ASP A 162 -1.67 4.99 20.49
C ASP A 162 -1.06 4.36 19.22
N ILE A 163 -1.80 4.37 18.12
CA ILE A 163 -1.38 3.85 16.81
C ILE A 163 -0.90 4.98 15.88
N GLN A 164 -1.10 6.23 16.24
CA GLN A 164 -0.88 7.44 15.41
C GLN A 164 0.58 7.77 15.04
N ALA A 165 1.56 7.07 15.58
CA ALA A 165 2.95 7.37 15.26
C ALA A 165 3.34 6.93 13.84
N ASN A 166 3.22 7.84 12.89
CA ASN A 166 3.80 7.75 11.54
C ASN A 166 3.18 6.72 10.58
N ILE A 167 1.98 7.00 10.07
CA ILE A 167 1.40 6.24 8.95
C ILE A 167 2.09 6.65 7.63
N MET A 168 3.23 6.07 7.22
CA MET A 168 3.76 6.13 5.85
C MET A 168 3.37 4.87 5.09
N GLN A 169 2.53 5.00 4.05
CA GLN A 169 2.08 3.93 3.14
C GLN A 169 1.05 2.93 3.72
N GLY A 170 0.40 3.25 4.85
CA GLY A 170 -0.73 2.47 5.33
C GLY A 170 -0.44 1.01 5.69
N LEU A 171 0.78 0.71 6.15
CA LEU A 171 1.15 -0.63 6.61
C LEU A 171 1.17 -0.69 8.14
N TYR A 172 0.45 -1.66 8.69
CA TYR A 172 0.52 -2.07 10.08
C TYR A 172 1.43 -3.27 10.22
N VAL A 173 2.43 -3.21 11.09
CA VAL A 173 3.38 -4.31 11.30
C VAL A 173 3.13 -4.94 12.66
N LYS A 174 2.98 -6.27 12.66
CA LYS A 174 2.77 -7.07 13.85
C LYS A 174 3.42 -8.44 13.69
N ASP A 175 4.20 -8.87 14.67
CA ASP A 175 4.79 -10.22 14.76
C ASP A 175 5.54 -10.65 13.48
N GLY A 176 6.27 -9.72 12.84
CA GLY A 176 7.04 -9.97 11.63
C GLY A 176 6.21 -10.07 10.34
N ALA A 177 4.93 -9.74 10.41
CA ALA A 177 4.03 -9.61 9.24
C ALA A 177 3.61 -8.16 9.05
N ALA A 178 3.32 -7.75 7.79
CA ALA A 178 2.76 -6.45 7.50
C ALA A 178 1.36 -6.58 6.91
N TYR A 179 0.50 -5.62 7.25
CA TYR A 179 -0.90 -5.57 6.86
C TYR A 179 -1.22 -4.22 6.23
N SER A 180 -1.85 -4.23 5.06
CA SER A 180 -2.29 -3.01 4.37
C SER A 180 -3.55 -2.46 5.03
N VAL A 181 -3.58 -1.16 5.34
CA VAL A 181 -4.80 -0.48 5.76
C VAL A 181 -5.62 -0.15 4.52
N TYR A 182 -6.91 -0.46 4.55
CA TYR A 182 -7.82 -0.19 3.43
C TYR A 182 -8.52 1.16 3.60
N TYR A 183 -8.57 1.94 2.52
CA TYR A 183 -9.30 3.19 2.44
C TYR A 183 -10.26 3.14 1.26
N PHE A 184 -11.53 3.36 1.53
CA PHE A 184 -12.59 3.39 0.54
C PHE A 184 -12.61 4.75 -0.18
N VAL A 185 -12.73 4.72 -1.52
CA VAL A 185 -12.87 5.91 -2.36
C VAL A 185 -14.13 5.77 -3.20
N GLN A 186 -15.20 6.44 -2.80
CA GLN A 186 -16.54 6.30 -3.40
C GLN A 186 -16.53 6.49 -4.91
N SER A 187 -15.96 7.58 -5.41
CA SER A 187 -15.93 7.88 -6.85
C SER A 187 -15.20 6.82 -7.69
N ALA A 188 -14.14 6.23 -7.13
CA ALA A 188 -13.41 5.14 -7.81
C ALA A 188 -14.27 3.87 -7.87
N VAL A 189 -14.99 3.55 -6.78
CA VAL A 189 -15.89 2.40 -6.69
C VAL A 189 -17.05 2.54 -7.66
N GLU A 190 -17.70 3.70 -7.69
CA GLU A 190 -18.80 3.98 -8.62
C GLU A 190 -18.36 3.89 -10.08
N THR A 191 -17.17 4.42 -10.41
CA THR A 191 -16.59 4.32 -11.76
C THR A 191 -16.32 2.87 -12.15
N TYR A 192 -15.74 2.08 -11.23
CA TYR A 192 -15.50 0.66 -11.44
C TYR A 192 -16.80 -0.12 -11.68
N CYS A 193 -17.80 0.08 -10.81
CA CYS A 193 -19.08 -0.61 -10.93
C CYS A 193 -19.82 -0.24 -12.21
N GLN A 194 -19.80 1.03 -12.61
CA GLN A 194 -20.38 1.47 -13.87
C GLN A 194 -19.70 0.81 -15.08
N ALA A 195 -18.37 0.74 -15.08
CA ALA A 195 -17.63 0.08 -16.16
C ALA A 195 -17.94 -1.41 -16.23
N LEU A 196 -18.00 -2.09 -15.06
CA LEU A 196 -18.31 -3.52 -15.01
C LEU A 196 -19.76 -3.82 -15.42
N ASN A 197 -20.73 -3.03 -14.97
CA ASN A 197 -22.12 -3.13 -15.40
C ASN A 197 -22.24 -2.96 -16.93
N THR A 198 -21.57 -1.96 -17.50
CA THR A 198 -21.56 -1.75 -18.97
C THR A 198 -20.95 -2.95 -19.70
N CYS A 199 -19.87 -3.52 -19.17
CA CYS A 199 -19.26 -4.72 -19.74
C CYS A 199 -20.22 -5.91 -19.69
N ALA A 200 -20.87 -6.14 -18.54
CA ALA A 200 -21.82 -7.22 -18.36
C ALA A 200 -23.06 -7.08 -19.27
N ASP A 201 -23.58 -5.88 -19.42
CA ASP A 201 -24.69 -5.59 -20.32
C ASP A 201 -24.34 -5.89 -21.79
N ASN A 202 -23.13 -5.52 -22.21
CA ASN A 202 -22.63 -5.80 -23.57
C ASN A 202 -22.39 -7.30 -23.84
N LEU A 203 -22.16 -8.09 -22.79
CA LEU A 203 -21.95 -9.52 -22.88
C LEU A 203 -23.20 -10.34 -22.57
N ALA A 204 -24.33 -9.70 -22.29
CA ALA A 204 -25.58 -10.37 -21.91
C ALA A 204 -26.03 -11.35 -22.99
N GLY A 205 -26.21 -12.62 -22.60
CA GLY A 205 -26.54 -13.73 -23.51
C GLY A 205 -25.36 -14.38 -24.24
N GLU A 206 -24.17 -13.79 -24.17
CA GLU A 206 -22.94 -14.37 -24.75
C GLU A 206 -22.00 -14.91 -23.69
N ALA A 207 -21.87 -14.21 -22.54
CA ALA A 207 -21.03 -14.64 -21.43
C ALA A 207 -21.64 -14.22 -20.07
N THR A 208 -21.29 -14.98 -19.02
CA THR A 208 -21.64 -14.65 -17.65
C THR A 208 -20.48 -13.90 -16.99
N VAL A 209 -20.76 -12.74 -16.39
CA VAL A 209 -19.76 -11.92 -15.72
C VAL A 209 -19.84 -12.13 -14.20
N TYR A 210 -18.77 -12.61 -13.60
CA TYR A 210 -18.63 -12.77 -12.15
C TYR A 210 -17.68 -11.69 -11.60
N SER A 211 -18.01 -11.12 -10.45
CA SER A 211 -17.15 -10.20 -9.72
C SER A 211 -16.67 -10.82 -8.41
N ILE A 212 -15.36 -10.94 -8.25
CA ILE A 212 -14.73 -11.43 -7.01
C ILE A 212 -13.88 -10.29 -6.44
N LEU A 213 -14.38 -9.65 -5.38
CA LEU A 213 -13.65 -8.59 -4.68
C LEU A 213 -12.82 -9.22 -3.56
N VAL A 214 -11.51 -9.20 -3.74
CA VAL A 214 -10.56 -9.79 -2.78
C VAL A 214 -10.22 -8.75 -1.72
N PRO A 215 -10.52 -9.00 -0.43
CA PRO A 215 -10.10 -8.10 0.63
C PRO A 215 -8.58 -8.06 0.73
N ASN A 216 -8.04 -6.95 1.23
CA ASN A 216 -6.63 -6.94 1.60
C ASN A 216 -6.37 -7.82 2.84
N ASN A 217 -5.08 -8.08 3.12
CA ASN A 217 -4.70 -8.97 4.20
C ASN A 217 -5.15 -8.50 5.60
N SER A 218 -5.24 -7.19 5.88
CA SER A 218 -5.76 -6.71 7.16
C SER A 218 -7.23 -7.10 7.36
N GLY A 219 -8.05 -6.95 6.33
CA GLY A 219 -9.47 -7.31 6.38
C GLY A 219 -9.71 -8.81 6.58
N ALA A 220 -8.87 -9.66 5.95
CA ALA A 220 -9.00 -11.10 6.06
C ALA A 220 -8.41 -11.67 7.36
N MET A 221 -7.26 -11.17 7.82
CA MET A 221 -6.42 -11.84 8.81
C MET A 221 -6.48 -11.25 10.23
N LEU A 222 -6.73 -9.92 10.37
CA LEU A 222 -6.74 -9.28 11.68
C LEU A 222 -8.05 -9.51 12.42
N SER A 223 -8.01 -9.44 13.75
CA SER A 223 -9.24 -9.44 14.56
C SER A 223 -10.09 -8.19 14.29
N GLU A 224 -11.38 -8.23 14.61
CA GLU A 224 -12.28 -7.07 14.47
C GLU A 224 -11.79 -5.87 15.29
N GLU A 225 -11.26 -6.12 16.49
CA GLU A 225 -10.73 -5.08 17.38
C GLU A 225 -9.49 -4.40 16.75
N GLU A 226 -8.55 -5.19 16.23
CA GLU A 226 -7.35 -4.66 15.56
C GLU A 226 -7.72 -3.90 14.29
N LEU A 227 -8.62 -4.45 13.47
CA LEU A 227 -9.06 -3.81 12.23
C LEU A 227 -9.70 -2.45 12.51
N ALA A 228 -10.59 -2.37 13.51
CA ALA A 228 -11.19 -1.11 13.93
C ALA A 228 -10.17 -0.10 14.46
N GLY A 229 -9.10 -0.58 15.13
CA GLY A 229 -8.01 0.27 15.65
C GLY A 229 -7.12 0.89 14.57
N LEU A 230 -7.07 0.31 13.37
CA LEU A 230 -6.19 0.79 12.27
C LEU A 230 -6.64 2.11 11.64
N GLY A 231 -7.89 2.55 11.84
CA GLY A 231 -8.42 3.80 11.29
C GLY A 231 -8.65 3.76 9.78
N GLY A 232 -8.75 2.60 9.19
CA GLY A 232 -9.15 2.41 7.80
C GLY A 232 -10.67 2.28 7.63
N THR A 233 -11.08 1.93 6.43
CA THR A 233 -12.47 1.56 6.12
C THR A 233 -12.64 0.06 6.29
N ASP A 234 -13.78 -0.38 6.84
CA ASP A 234 -14.11 -1.79 6.94
C ASP A 234 -14.20 -2.42 5.52
N PRO A 235 -13.34 -3.37 5.16
CA PRO A 235 -13.39 -4.00 3.85
C PRO A 235 -14.67 -4.76 3.57
N ARG A 236 -15.34 -5.29 4.61
CA ARG A 236 -16.62 -5.97 4.46
C ARG A 236 -17.70 -5.01 3.98
N GLU A 237 -17.83 -3.87 4.66
CA GLU A 237 -18.81 -2.84 4.29
C GLU A 237 -18.51 -2.26 2.91
N ALA A 238 -17.24 -2.09 2.57
CA ALA A 238 -16.85 -1.68 1.23
C ALA A 238 -17.28 -2.69 0.16
N ILE A 239 -17.03 -3.99 0.35
CA ILE A 239 -17.45 -5.04 -0.60
C ILE A 239 -18.97 -5.08 -0.72
N ARG A 240 -19.71 -4.91 0.38
CA ARG A 240 -21.18 -4.81 0.35
C ARG A 240 -21.64 -3.63 -0.50
N TYR A 241 -21.02 -2.47 -0.35
CA TYR A 241 -21.32 -1.29 -1.14
C TYR A 241 -21.02 -1.51 -2.64
N PHE A 242 -19.88 -2.08 -3.01
CA PHE A 242 -19.60 -2.47 -4.40
C PHE A 242 -20.71 -3.36 -4.96
N ASN A 243 -21.05 -4.43 -4.22
CA ASN A 243 -22.06 -5.40 -4.68
C ASN A 243 -23.44 -4.76 -4.84
N SER A 244 -23.78 -3.76 -4.02
CA SER A 244 -25.05 -3.03 -4.12
C SER A 244 -25.20 -2.17 -5.38
N LEU A 245 -24.06 -1.81 -6.03
CA LEU A 245 -24.03 -1.02 -7.25
C LEU A 245 -24.03 -1.87 -8.53
N PHE A 246 -23.90 -3.18 -8.42
CA PHE A 246 -23.95 -4.08 -9.58
C PHE A 246 -25.38 -4.27 -10.07
N ASN A 247 -25.53 -4.34 -11.39
CA ASN A 247 -26.81 -4.69 -12.01
C ASN A 247 -27.01 -6.22 -12.09
N GLU A 248 -28.14 -6.65 -12.60
CA GLU A 248 -28.55 -8.07 -12.66
C GLU A 248 -27.65 -8.96 -13.56
N ASN A 249 -26.84 -8.34 -14.46
CA ASN A 249 -25.94 -9.05 -15.35
C ASN A 249 -24.55 -9.31 -14.74
N VAL A 250 -24.25 -8.72 -13.58
CA VAL A 250 -23.03 -8.98 -12.79
C VAL A 250 -23.36 -9.92 -11.63
N HIS A 251 -22.66 -11.03 -11.52
CA HIS A 251 -22.83 -12.01 -10.45
C HIS A 251 -21.72 -11.85 -9.42
N PRO A 252 -21.98 -11.17 -8.26
CA PRO A 252 -20.98 -11.02 -7.22
C PRO A 252 -20.71 -12.35 -6.52
N VAL A 253 -19.44 -12.62 -6.23
CA VAL A 253 -18.99 -13.74 -5.42
C VAL A 253 -18.43 -13.18 -4.12
N PHE A 254 -19.14 -13.38 -3.01
CA PHE A 254 -18.77 -12.84 -1.71
C PHE A 254 -17.86 -13.81 -0.97
N ILE A 255 -16.56 -13.54 -1.00
CA ILE A 255 -15.53 -14.43 -0.42
C ILE A 255 -15.05 -14.00 0.96
N TYR A 256 -15.47 -12.83 1.45
CA TYR A 256 -14.97 -12.23 2.69
C TYR A 256 -15.14 -13.14 3.89
N ASP A 257 -16.36 -13.66 4.09
CA ASP A 257 -16.66 -14.50 5.26
C ASP A 257 -15.88 -15.82 5.22
N ALA A 258 -15.75 -16.45 4.05
CA ALA A 258 -14.96 -17.67 3.91
C ALA A 258 -13.48 -17.45 4.27
N LEU A 259 -12.88 -16.33 3.86
CA LEU A 259 -11.52 -16.02 4.26
C LEU A 259 -11.41 -15.71 5.77
N ARG A 260 -12.42 -15.08 6.35
CA ARG A 260 -12.45 -14.80 7.79
C ARG A 260 -12.63 -16.06 8.66
N GLU A 261 -13.40 -17.03 8.19
CA GLU A 261 -13.59 -18.34 8.87
C GLU A 261 -12.28 -19.13 8.96
N HIS A 262 -11.32 -18.87 8.06
CA HIS A 262 -10.03 -19.54 7.96
C HIS A 262 -8.85 -18.62 8.31
N ASN A 263 -9.07 -17.53 9.03
CA ASN A 263 -8.02 -16.52 9.30
C ASN A 263 -6.89 -16.99 10.25
N ASP A 264 -7.01 -18.17 10.83
CA ASP A 264 -5.96 -18.86 11.56
C ASP A 264 -5.03 -19.69 10.66
N GLU A 265 -5.34 -19.80 9.36
CA GLU A 265 -4.54 -20.48 8.36
C GLU A 265 -3.65 -19.49 7.59
N TYR A 266 -2.73 -20.03 6.78
CA TYR A 266 -1.79 -19.19 6.01
C TYR A 266 -2.42 -18.72 4.70
N LEU A 267 -3.38 -17.79 4.80
CA LEU A 267 -4.14 -17.27 3.66
C LEU A 267 -3.47 -16.12 2.92
N TYR A 268 -2.61 -15.37 3.61
CA TYR A 268 -1.86 -14.24 3.04
C TYR A 268 -0.38 -14.35 3.42
N PHE A 269 0.48 -13.85 2.55
CA PHE A 269 1.89 -13.72 2.86
C PHE A 269 2.10 -12.66 3.96
N ARG A 270 3.10 -12.89 4.80
CA ARG A 270 3.51 -11.95 5.87
C ARG A 270 4.32 -10.79 5.32
N THR A 271 5.09 -11.05 4.26
CA THR A 271 6.08 -10.13 3.68
C THR A 271 5.65 -9.56 2.33
N ASP A 272 4.42 -9.89 1.89
CA ASP A 272 3.86 -9.46 0.60
C ASP A 272 2.36 -9.15 0.72
N HIS A 273 1.83 -8.35 -0.21
CA HIS A 273 0.42 -7.95 -0.22
C HIS A 273 -0.54 -9.00 -0.81
N HIS A 274 -0.02 -10.04 -1.45
CA HIS A 274 -0.86 -11.06 -2.06
C HIS A 274 -1.36 -12.09 -1.05
N TRP A 275 -2.47 -12.72 -1.39
CA TRP A 275 -2.90 -13.97 -0.78
C TRP A 275 -2.01 -15.14 -1.21
N THR A 276 -2.08 -16.22 -0.46
CA THR A 276 -1.46 -17.50 -0.83
C THR A 276 -2.40 -18.31 -1.74
N GLN A 277 -1.93 -19.44 -2.24
CA GLN A 277 -2.77 -20.38 -3.00
C GLN A 277 -3.92 -20.92 -2.18
N LEU A 278 -3.73 -21.06 -0.86
CA LEU A 278 -4.80 -21.48 0.04
C LEU A 278 -5.90 -20.43 0.13
N GLY A 279 -5.55 -19.14 0.25
CA GLY A 279 -6.52 -18.05 0.20
C GLY A 279 -7.28 -18.00 -1.13
N ALA A 280 -6.55 -18.15 -2.23
CA ALA A 280 -7.15 -18.22 -3.57
C ALA A 280 -8.04 -19.45 -3.74
N TYR A 281 -7.69 -20.59 -3.13
CA TYR A 281 -8.51 -21.80 -3.17
C TYR A 281 -9.87 -21.61 -2.48
N TYR A 282 -9.92 -20.97 -1.31
CA TYR A 282 -11.20 -20.68 -0.66
C TYR A 282 -12.08 -19.75 -1.52
N ALA A 283 -11.48 -18.76 -2.16
CA ALA A 283 -12.21 -17.90 -3.11
C ALA A 283 -12.75 -18.69 -4.31
N TYR A 284 -11.98 -19.64 -4.83
CA TYR A 284 -12.40 -20.56 -5.90
C TYR A 284 -13.58 -21.44 -5.45
N VAL A 285 -13.57 -21.95 -4.22
CA VAL A 285 -14.68 -22.72 -3.66
C VAL A 285 -15.97 -21.88 -3.64
N GLU A 286 -15.90 -20.63 -3.21
CA GLU A 286 -17.04 -19.71 -3.23
C GLU A 286 -17.54 -19.43 -4.67
N LEU A 287 -16.62 -19.24 -5.63
CA LEU A 287 -16.99 -19.13 -7.04
C LEU A 287 -17.73 -20.37 -7.53
N CYS A 288 -17.25 -21.56 -7.18
CA CYS A 288 -17.90 -22.83 -7.55
C CYS A 288 -19.34 -22.92 -6.97
N LYS A 289 -19.56 -22.48 -5.71
CA LYS A 289 -20.90 -22.42 -5.11
C LYS A 289 -21.84 -21.52 -5.94
N VAL A 290 -21.39 -20.31 -6.32
CA VAL A 290 -22.18 -19.38 -7.14
C VAL A 290 -22.47 -19.95 -8.52
N LYS A 291 -21.50 -20.67 -9.12
CA LYS A 291 -21.66 -21.34 -10.43
C LYS A 291 -22.47 -22.62 -10.37
N GLY A 292 -22.74 -23.17 -9.19
CA GLY A 292 -23.40 -24.47 -9.01
C GLY A 292 -22.53 -25.63 -9.51
N THR A 293 -21.21 -25.54 -9.36
CA THR A 293 -20.24 -26.58 -9.76
C THR A 293 -19.47 -27.08 -8.53
N GLU A 294 -19.03 -28.33 -8.57
CA GLU A 294 -18.16 -28.88 -7.52
C GLU A 294 -16.73 -28.34 -7.68
N PRO A 295 -16.09 -27.90 -6.59
CA PRO A 295 -14.69 -27.49 -6.67
C PRO A 295 -13.77 -28.68 -6.89
N ALA A 296 -12.69 -28.46 -7.66
CA ALA A 296 -11.64 -29.45 -7.78
C ALA A 296 -10.86 -29.58 -6.46
N ASP A 297 -10.38 -30.77 -6.17
CA ASP A 297 -9.60 -31.08 -4.96
C ASP A 297 -8.13 -30.67 -5.14
N VAL A 298 -7.91 -29.36 -5.33
CA VAL A 298 -6.60 -28.77 -5.67
C VAL A 298 -5.55 -29.02 -4.58
N LEU A 299 -5.96 -29.01 -3.31
CA LEU A 299 -5.05 -29.18 -2.19
C LEU A 299 -4.40 -30.56 -2.10
N ASN A 300 -4.95 -31.54 -2.82
CA ASN A 300 -4.38 -32.89 -2.97
C ASN A 300 -3.59 -33.11 -4.26
N TRP A 301 -3.41 -32.06 -5.08
CA TRP A 301 -2.56 -32.16 -6.27
C TRP A 301 -1.09 -32.18 -5.91
N GLU A 302 -0.23 -32.61 -6.84
CA GLU A 302 1.21 -32.41 -6.76
C GLU A 302 1.53 -30.91 -6.62
N HIS A 303 2.42 -30.57 -5.69
CA HIS A 303 2.78 -29.17 -5.50
C HIS A 303 4.28 -28.99 -5.35
N MET A 304 4.75 -27.80 -5.71
CA MET A 304 6.10 -27.32 -5.48
C MET A 304 6.08 -26.24 -4.41
N ARG A 305 7.10 -26.22 -3.57
CA ARG A 305 7.31 -25.14 -2.58
C ARG A 305 8.56 -24.37 -2.93
N PHE A 306 8.42 -23.06 -3.04
CA PHE A 306 9.51 -22.13 -3.33
C PHE A 306 9.80 -21.26 -2.11
N GLU A 307 10.98 -21.40 -1.54
CA GLU A 307 11.42 -20.69 -0.34
C GLU A 307 12.93 -20.36 -0.40
N PRO A 308 13.43 -19.33 0.33
CA PRO A 308 12.62 -18.35 1.05
C PRO A 308 11.97 -17.34 0.10
N PHE A 309 10.78 -16.84 0.45
CA PHE A 309 10.12 -15.75 -0.25
C PHE A 309 10.09 -14.50 0.64
N LEU A 310 10.50 -13.36 0.11
CA LEU A 310 10.41 -12.04 0.73
C LEU A 310 9.85 -11.08 -0.31
N GLY A 311 8.61 -10.65 -0.10
CA GLY A 311 7.85 -9.91 -1.09
C GLY A 311 7.89 -8.40 -0.91
N SER A 312 6.91 -7.73 -1.49
CA SER A 312 6.83 -6.28 -1.62
C SER A 312 6.84 -5.50 -0.29
N PHE A 313 6.25 -6.05 0.77
CA PHE A 313 6.28 -5.41 2.08
C PHE A 313 7.69 -5.46 2.69
N TYR A 314 8.41 -6.56 2.50
CA TYR A 314 9.81 -6.63 2.92
C TYR A 314 10.68 -5.66 2.12
N ASP A 315 10.50 -5.58 0.80
CA ASP A 315 11.24 -4.65 -0.05
C ASP A 315 11.00 -3.18 0.38
N GLN A 316 9.79 -2.88 0.84
CA GLN A 316 9.42 -1.55 1.32
C GLN A 316 9.94 -1.25 2.73
N LEU A 317 9.87 -2.20 3.66
CA LEU A 317 10.12 -2.00 5.09
C LEU A 317 11.54 -2.39 5.52
N GLY A 318 12.13 -3.41 4.89
CA GLY A 318 13.46 -3.94 5.20
C GLY A 318 13.62 -4.42 6.64
N LEU A 319 12.55 -4.96 7.26
CA LEU A 319 12.56 -5.34 8.67
C LEU A 319 13.28 -6.67 8.88
N GLY A 320 14.22 -6.70 9.83
CA GLY A 320 14.98 -7.91 10.17
C GLY A 320 14.10 -9.05 10.69
N GLU A 321 12.96 -8.77 11.30
CA GLU A 321 11.99 -9.77 11.75
C GLU A 321 11.35 -10.53 10.58
N MET A 322 11.03 -9.83 9.48
CA MET A 322 10.54 -10.45 8.24
C MET A 322 11.61 -11.32 7.58
N GLU A 323 12.86 -10.85 7.58
CA GLU A 323 13.99 -11.61 7.04
C GLU A 323 14.30 -12.88 7.86
N ALA A 324 14.09 -12.81 9.18
CA ALA A 324 14.27 -13.95 10.08
C ALA A 324 13.14 -15.00 9.95
N ASN A 325 11.96 -14.60 9.47
CA ASN A 325 10.80 -15.47 9.28
C ASN A 325 10.19 -15.26 7.87
N PRO A 326 10.93 -15.64 6.81
CA PRO A 326 10.47 -15.44 5.44
C PRO A 326 9.24 -16.28 5.12
N ASP A 327 8.54 -15.89 4.08
CA ASP A 327 7.43 -16.63 3.50
C ASP A 327 7.92 -17.81 2.64
N TYR A 328 6.96 -18.60 2.19
CA TYR A 328 7.11 -19.61 1.15
C TYR A 328 5.92 -19.53 0.20
N VAL A 329 6.12 -19.97 -1.04
CA VAL A 329 5.08 -20.03 -2.07
C VAL A 329 4.84 -21.50 -2.39
N ASP A 330 3.62 -21.98 -2.12
CA ASP A 330 3.16 -23.30 -2.60
C ASP A 330 2.46 -23.12 -3.94
N ALA A 331 2.78 -23.94 -4.92
CA ALA A 331 2.19 -23.93 -6.25
C ALA A 331 1.71 -25.32 -6.63
N TYR A 332 0.41 -25.47 -6.86
CA TYR A 332 -0.23 -26.77 -7.18
C TYR A 332 -0.24 -26.97 -8.68
N ILE A 333 0.34 -28.07 -9.13
CA ILE A 333 0.49 -28.42 -10.55
C ILE A 333 -0.85 -28.93 -11.08
N PRO A 334 -1.43 -28.31 -12.13
CA PRO A 334 -2.68 -28.79 -12.72
C PRO A 334 -2.59 -30.24 -13.21
N THR A 335 -3.58 -31.06 -12.86
CA THR A 335 -3.61 -32.49 -13.22
C THR A 335 -3.84 -32.74 -14.70
N SER A 336 -4.34 -31.77 -15.47
CA SER A 336 -4.60 -31.88 -16.90
C SER A 336 -3.35 -31.58 -17.71
N THR A 337 -2.79 -30.39 -17.59
CA THR A 337 -1.56 -29.96 -18.27
C THR A 337 -0.95 -28.78 -17.52
N ASN A 338 0.37 -28.68 -17.49
CA ASN A 338 1.12 -27.50 -17.05
C ASN A 338 1.55 -26.60 -18.22
N ASP A 339 1.18 -26.94 -19.45
CA ASP A 339 1.57 -26.17 -20.64
C ASP A 339 0.74 -24.89 -20.74
N LEU A 340 1.41 -23.79 -21.03
CA LEU A 340 0.82 -22.48 -21.28
C LEU A 340 1.37 -21.94 -22.61
N VAL A 341 0.50 -21.37 -23.42
CA VAL A 341 0.90 -20.63 -24.62
C VAL A 341 0.34 -19.23 -24.53
N PHE A 342 1.18 -18.24 -24.68
CA PHE A 342 0.73 -16.86 -24.77
C PHE A 342 1.41 -16.11 -25.94
N TRP A 343 0.81 -15.00 -26.34
CA TRP A 343 1.34 -14.09 -27.34
C TRP A 343 1.53 -12.71 -26.70
N ASP A 344 2.65 -12.06 -26.99
CA ASP A 344 2.88 -10.69 -26.57
C ASP A 344 2.08 -9.70 -27.42
N GLY A 345 2.18 -8.40 -27.10
CA GLY A 345 1.52 -7.32 -27.85
C GLY A 345 2.00 -7.17 -29.29
N GLU A 346 3.11 -7.79 -29.67
CA GLU A 346 3.70 -7.82 -31.01
C GLU A 346 3.31 -9.09 -31.81
N GLY A 347 2.59 -10.00 -31.15
CA GLY A 347 2.14 -11.28 -31.75
C GLY A 347 3.19 -12.38 -31.73
N THR A 348 4.26 -12.25 -30.95
CA THR A 348 5.24 -13.31 -30.75
C THR A 348 4.67 -14.38 -29.82
N ARG A 349 4.74 -15.65 -30.25
CA ARG A 349 4.28 -16.77 -29.45
C ARG A 349 5.35 -17.26 -28.50
N TYR A 350 4.93 -17.51 -27.26
CA TYR A 350 5.75 -18.10 -26.20
C TYR A 350 5.11 -19.39 -25.70
N ASP A 351 5.88 -20.46 -25.67
CA ASP A 351 5.54 -21.70 -24.99
C ASP A 351 6.09 -21.61 -23.56
N TRP A 352 5.21 -21.79 -22.57
CA TRP A 352 5.51 -21.57 -21.16
C TRP A 352 4.85 -22.63 -20.28
N GLN A 353 4.86 -22.41 -18.97
CA GLN A 353 4.21 -23.28 -17.99
C GLN A 353 3.20 -22.47 -17.14
N ILE A 354 2.08 -23.11 -16.76
CA ILE A 354 1.10 -22.52 -15.82
C ILE A 354 1.77 -22.34 -14.44
N ILE A 355 2.52 -23.34 -14.01
CA ILE A 355 3.37 -23.29 -12.83
C ILE A 355 4.82 -23.41 -13.29
N THR A 356 5.57 -22.33 -13.15
CA THR A 356 6.98 -22.25 -13.55
C THR A 356 7.88 -22.59 -12.38
N ASP A 357 8.90 -23.42 -12.57
CA ASP A 357 9.92 -23.67 -11.55
C ASP A 357 10.82 -22.43 -11.34
N VAL A 358 10.66 -21.80 -10.20
CA VAL A 358 11.38 -20.59 -9.78
C VAL A 358 12.37 -20.85 -8.65
N THR A 359 12.79 -22.11 -8.45
CA THR A 359 13.70 -22.51 -7.36
C THR A 359 14.98 -21.69 -7.35
N GLU A 360 15.58 -21.47 -8.52
CA GLU A 360 16.83 -20.69 -8.65
C GLU A 360 16.64 -19.18 -8.79
N TRP A 361 15.39 -18.70 -8.79
CA TRP A 361 15.10 -17.26 -8.92
C TRP A 361 15.34 -16.53 -7.60
N ALA A 362 15.46 -15.20 -7.68
CA ALA A 362 15.61 -14.36 -6.50
C ALA A 362 14.46 -14.58 -5.49
N ARG A 363 14.76 -14.40 -4.19
CA ARG A 363 13.77 -14.56 -3.11
C ARG A 363 12.54 -13.67 -3.25
N SER A 364 12.67 -12.48 -3.86
CA SER A 364 11.55 -11.59 -4.16
C SER A 364 10.72 -12.01 -5.37
N SER A 365 11.19 -12.96 -6.17
CA SER A 365 10.56 -13.39 -7.42
C SER A 365 9.86 -14.75 -7.33
N LYS A 366 9.74 -15.35 -6.14
CA LYS A 366 9.12 -16.68 -5.99
C LYS A 366 7.65 -16.71 -6.38
N TYR A 367 6.92 -15.61 -6.15
CA TYR A 367 5.52 -15.49 -6.55
C TYR A 367 5.33 -15.50 -8.08
N ALA A 368 6.37 -15.18 -8.84
CA ALA A 368 6.32 -15.23 -10.31
C ALA A 368 6.18 -16.65 -10.88
N THR A 369 6.12 -17.70 -10.04
CA THR A 369 5.77 -19.07 -10.47
C THR A 369 4.42 -19.14 -11.20
N PHE A 370 3.52 -18.17 -10.95
CA PHE A 370 2.16 -18.11 -11.52
C PHE A 370 2.03 -17.22 -12.76
N ILE A 371 3.12 -16.72 -13.31
CA ILE A 371 3.11 -15.73 -14.40
C ILE A 371 3.75 -16.29 -15.66
#